data_139c1e0cfd68d0edc4cfa7c221d4fac3
#
_entry.id   139c1e0cfd68d0edc4cfa7c221d4fac3
#
_cell.length_a   1.000
_cell.length_b   1.000
_cell.length_c   1.000
_cell.angle_alpha   90.00
_cell.angle_beta   90.00
_cell.angle_gamma   90.00
#
_symmetry.space_group_name_H-M   'P 1'
#
loop_
_entity.id
_entity.type
_entity.pdbx_description
1 polymer ?
#
loop_
_entity_poly.entity_id
_entity_poly.type
_entity_poly.pdbx_seq_one_letter_code
_entity_poly.pdbx_strand_id
1 'polypeptide(L)'
;MKSMTGFGHGTATGTKGMVTAEIKTVNNRFLELNICTDHFSAAAEESIKSLIKEQVHRGKIYVNLTFTSDGSRKNIHVSLDEDLLSAYLDVFHMLRHKDEIRCRKPSVSDLLLLPTPFLHVAIESITDEELISLARKAVSAALAGVNEMRRREGENLAADLNKRIDLLREKLLYLKSKQNIIVEDYEKRLRSRMIKLLEDSGNAWDETRLLQEVAVY
;
A
#
# COMPACT_ATOMS: atom_id res chain seq x y z
N MET A 1 -4.89 -19.43 -0.14
CA MET A 1 -5.74 -18.20 0.00
C MET A 1 -4.81 -17.01 0.11
N LYS A 2 -5.13 -15.82 -0.48
CA LYS A 2 -4.34 -14.59 -0.26
C LYS A 2 -5.22 -13.58 0.47
N SER A 3 -4.67 -12.90 1.48
CA SER A 3 -5.35 -11.77 2.13
C SER A 3 -5.47 -10.57 1.18
N MET A 4 -6.38 -9.66 1.46
CA MET A 4 -6.52 -8.38 0.74
C MET A 4 -5.72 -7.25 1.40
N THR A 5 -5.30 -7.43 2.65
CA THR A 5 -4.48 -6.49 3.39
C THR A 5 -3.01 -6.83 3.25
N GLY A 6 -2.18 -5.83 3.16
CA GLY A 6 -0.74 -6.00 3.06
C GLY A 6 -0.01 -4.67 3.08
N PHE A 7 1.26 -4.72 3.44
CA PHE A 7 2.18 -3.60 3.42
C PHE A 7 3.50 -4.06 2.80
N GLY A 8 4.11 -3.18 2.03
CA GLY A 8 5.42 -3.42 1.44
C GLY A 8 6.19 -2.13 1.31
N HIS A 9 7.48 -2.24 1.49
CA HIS A 9 8.44 -1.16 1.34
C HIS A 9 9.50 -1.59 0.33
N GLY A 10 9.91 -0.68 -0.52
CA GLY A 10 10.96 -0.93 -1.52
C GLY A 10 11.78 0.31 -1.77
N THR A 11 13.06 0.12 -1.99
CA THR A 11 14.00 1.20 -2.30
C THR A 11 14.77 0.89 -3.56
N ALA A 12 15.08 1.91 -4.33
CA ALA A 12 15.97 1.81 -5.48
C ALA A 12 16.94 3.00 -5.47
N THR A 13 18.23 2.69 -5.47
CA THR A 13 19.31 3.69 -5.47
C THR A 13 19.85 3.87 -6.87
N GLY A 14 19.98 5.12 -7.29
CA GLY A 14 20.60 5.55 -8.53
C GLY A 14 21.83 6.39 -8.28
N THR A 15 22.42 6.94 -9.35
CA THR A 15 23.63 7.78 -9.31
C THR A 15 23.40 9.14 -8.66
N LYS A 16 22.17 9.66 -8.72
CA LYS A 16 21.80 11.02 -8.29
C LYS A 16 20.87 11.05 -7.07
N GLY A 17 20.47 9.87 -6.55
CA GLY A 17 19.59 9.77 -5.38
C GLY A 17 18.92 8.40 -5.24
N MET A 18 17.97 8.33 -4.34
CA MET A 18 17.23 7.13 -3.99
C MET A 18 15.73 7.38 -4.08
N VAL A 19 15.00 6.43 -4.66
CA VAL A 19 13.54 6.38 -4.62
C VAL A 19 13.10 5.37 -3.58
N THR A 20 12.22 5.80 -2.71
CA THR A 20 11.55 4.95 -1.72
C THR A 20 10.09 4.80 -2.11
N ALA A 21 9.59 3.57 -2.10
CA ALA A 21 8.20 3.24 -2.36
C ALA A 21 7.59 2.53 -1.15
N GLU A 22 6.47 3.03 -0.66
CA GLU A 22 5.65 2.38 0.35
C GLU A 22 4.29 2.06 -0.23
N ILE A 23 3.86 0.81 -0.11
CA ILE A 23 2.58 0.35 -0.64
C ILE A 23 1.78 -0.30 0.47
N LYS A 24 0.56 0.19 0.66
CA LYS A 24 -0.42 -0.36 1.59
C LYS A 24 -1.67 -0.77 0.83
N THR A 25 -2.13 -2.00 1.06
CA THR A 25 -3.37 -2.50 0.47
C THR A 25 -4.40 -2.76 1.56
N VAL A 26 -5.66 -2.39 1.29
CA VAL A 26 -6.79 -2.66 2.16
C VAL A 26 -7.93 -3.29 1.36
N ASN A 27 -8.82 -3.98 2.08
CA ASN A 27 -9.97 -4.63 1.44
C ASN A 27 -10.89 -3.57 0.81
N ASN A 28 -11.17 -3.73 -0.49
CA ASN A 28 -12.19 -2.97 -1.21
C ASN A 28 -12.81 -3.83 -2.31
N ARG A 29 -14.06 -3.52 -2.67
CA ARG A 29 -14.78 -4.25 -3.72
C ARG A 29 -14.17 -4.03 -5.10
N PHE A 30 -13.75 -2.81 -5.38
CA PHE A 30 -13.13 -2.40 -6.65
C PHE A 30 -11.65 -2.11 -6.47
N LEU A 31 -10.92 -2.07 -7.57
CA LEU A 31 -9.54 -1.61 -7.58
C LEU A 31 -9.54 -0.07 -7.54
N GLU A 32 -9.04 0.49 -6.46
CA GLU A 32 -8.80 1.92 -6.31
C GLU A 32 -7.31 2.15 -6.06
N LEU A 33 -6.72 3.07 -6.82
CA LEU A 33 -5.30 3.44 -6.71
C LEU A 33 -5.19 4.88 -6.26
N ASN A 34 -4.58 5.11 -5.12
CA ASN A 34 -4.21 6.42 -4.61
C ASN A 34 -2.68 6.49 -4.57
N ILE A 35 -2.13 7.30 -5.47
CA ILE A 35 -0.69 7.52 -5.57
C ILE A 35 -0.40 8.92 -5.06
N CYS A 36 0.44 9.00 -4.04
CA CYS A 36 1.00 10.24 -3.52
C CYS A 36 2.46 10.30 -3.95
N THR A 37 2.81 11.31 -4.71
CA THR A 37 4.15 11.48 -5.26
C THR A 37 4.62 12.90 -5.08
N ASP A 38 5.85 13.07 -4.61
CA ASP A 38 6.54 14.35 -4.60
C ASP A 38 7.59 14.33 -5.71
N HIS A 39 7.54 15.32 -6.61
CA HIS A 39 8.51 15.52 -7.71
C HIS A 39 8.50 14.49 -8.87
N PHE A 40 7.39 13.76 -9.06
CA PHE A 40 7.24 12.83 -10.18
C PHE A 40 6.36 13.41 -11.28
N SER A 41 6.71 13.14 -12.53
CA SER A 41 5.92 13.54 -13.70
C SER A 41 4.66 12.69 -13.85
N ALA A 42 3.65 13.21 -14.57
CA ALA A 42 2.43 12.44 -14.88
C ALA A 42 2.74 11.13 -15.64
N ALA A 43 3.80 11.13 -16.48
CA ALA A 43 4.25 9.93 -17.18
C ALA A 43 4.78 8.86 -16.23
N ALA A 44 5.50 9.27 -15.17
CA ALA A 44 5.96 8.36 -14.11
C ALA A 44 4.78 7.73 -13.37
N GLU A 45 3.78 8.53 -12.99
CA GLU A 45 2.58 8.03 -12.32
C GLU A 45 1.83 7.00 -13.18
N GLU A 46 1.64 7.26 -14.47
CA GLU A 46 0.93 6.34 -15.36
C GLU A 46 1.69 5.02 -15.54
N SER A 47 3.02 5.10 -15.66
CA SER A 47 3.88 3.92 -15.71
C SER A 47 3.76 3.06 -14.43
N ILE A 48 3.67 3.69 -13.27
CA ILE A 48 3.51 3.02 -11.99
C ILE A 48 2.09 2.43 -11.84
N LYS A 49 1.05 3.18 -12.27
CA LYS A 49 -0.34 2.69 -12.30
C LYS A 49 -0.46 1.41 -13.13
N SER A 50 0.16 1.38 -14.31
CA SER A 50 0.18 0.20 -15.17
C SER A 50 0.83 -1.00 -14.48
N LEU A 51 2.02 -0.80 -13.89
CA LEU A 51 2.75 -1.85 -13.17
C LEU A 51 1.93 -2.45 -12.02
N ILE A 52 1.20 -1.62 -11.27
CA ILE A 52 0.39 -2.07 -10.14
C ILE A 52 -0.84 -2.84 -10.62
N LYS A 53 -1.53 -2.37 -11.68
CA LYS A 53 -2.71 -3.02 -12.26
C LYS A 53 -2.41 -4.42 -12.80
N GLU A 54 -1.21 -4.66 -13.30
CA GLU A 54 -0.76 -6.00 -13.75
C GLU A 54 -0.71 -7.02 -12.60
N GLN A 55 -0.40 -6.59 -11.39
CA GLN A 55 -0.16 -7.48 -10.25
C GLN A 55 -1.32 -7.55 -9.25
N VAL A 56 -2.14 -6.51 -9.18
CA VAL A 56 -3.24 -6.42 -8.21
C VAL A 56 -4.54 -6.04 -8.93
N HIS A 57 -5.53 -6.93 -8.85
CA HIS A 57 -6.81 -6.79 -9.56
C HIS A 57 -7.96 -6.29 -8.69
N ARG A 58 -7.79 -6.25 -7.35
CA ARG A 58 -8.83 -5.86 -6.41
C ARG A 58 -8.23 -5.29 -5.12
N GLY A 59 -8.95 -4.34 -4.52
CA GLY A 59 -8.57 -3.70 -3.26
C GLY A 59 -8.25 -2.22 -3.44
N LYS A 60 -8.16 -1.48 -2.35
CA LYS A 60 -7.71 -0.10 -2.35
C LYS A 60 -6.22 -0.07 -2.00
N ILE A 61 -5.45 0.55 -2.87
CA ILE A 61 -3.98 0.60 -2.80
C ILE A 61 -3.56 2.05 -2.59
N TYR A 62 -2.78 2.26 -1.56
CA TYR A 62 -2.10 3.51 -1.30
C TYR A 62 -0.62 3.33 -1.62
N VAL A 63 -0.11 4.20 -2.45
CA VAL A 63 1.30 4.23 -2.86
C VAL A 63 1.87 5.57 -2.46
N ASN A 64 2.93 5.57 -1.70
CA ASN A 64 3.70 6.76 -1.38
C ASN A 64 5.09 6.61 -2.00
N LEU A 65 5.48 7.58 -2.82
CA LEU A 65 6.77 7.62 -3.50
C LEU A 65 7.51 8.87 -3.10
N THR A 66 8.70 8.69 -2.60
CA THR A 66 9.59 9.78 -2.20
C THR A 66 10.91 9.65 -2.91
N PHE A 67 11.36 10.74 -3.55
CA PHE A 67 12.71 10.85 -4.08
C PHE A 67 13.58 11.63 -3.09
N THR A 68 14.72 11.05 -2.72
CA THR A 68 15.72 11.70 -1.89
C THR A 68 16.99 11.85 -2.70
N SER A 69 17.38 13.09 -3.01
CA SER A 69 18.64 13.39 -3.67
C SER A 69 19.83 13.05 -2.75
N ASP A 70 20.88 12.51 -3.31
CA ASP A 70 22.11 12.15 -2.57
C ASP A 70 22.83 13.37 -1.99
N GLY A 71 22.47 14.61 -2.40
CA GLY A 71 23.07 15.84 -1.89
C GLY A 71 24.58 15.95 -2.14
N SER A 72 25.14 15.05 -2.93
CA SER A 72 26.58 15.05 -3.20
C SER A 72 26.95 16.26 -4.03
N ARG A 73 28.09 16.91 -3.67
CA ARG A 73 28.67 18.06 -4.40
C ARG A 73 28.93 17.75 -5.89
N LYS A 74 28.89 16.50 -6.32
CA LYS A 74 29.07 16.06 -7.70
C LYS A 74 27.97 16.53 -8.65
N ASN A 75 26.81 16.90 -8.12
CA ASN A 75 25.66 17.33 -8.91
C ASN A 75 25.56 18.86 -9.04
N ILE A 76 26.53 19.61 -8.53
CA ILE A 76 26.54 21.08 -8.62
C ILE A 76 27.64 21.47 -9.61
N HIS A 77 27.23 22.05 -10.74
CA HIS A 77 28.12 22.64 -11.73
C HIS A 77 28.02 24.16 -11.62
N VAL A 78 29.17 24.80 -11.44
CA VAL A 78 29.28 26.25 -11.51
C VAL A 78 29.98 26.56 -12.84
N SER A 79 29.27 27.24 -13.73
CA SER A 79 29.81 27.73 -15.00
C SER A 79 29.99 29.23 -14.96
N LEU A 80 31.04 29.70 -15.63
CA LEU A 80 31.36 31.10 -15.81
C LEU A 80 30.86 31.54 -17.19
N ASP A 81 30.10 32.65 -17.24
CA ASP A 81 29.78 33.32 -18.49
C ASP A 81 30.97 34.26 -18.87
N GLU A 82 31.87 33.71 -19.67
CA GLU A 82 33.10 34.42 -20.06
C GLU A 82 32.79 35.67 -20.91
N ASP A 83 31.78 35.62 -21.76
CA ASP A 83 31.40 36.72 -22.61
C ASP A 83 30.85 37.90 -21.76
N LEU A 84 30.01 37.62 -20.84
CA LEU A 84 29.45 38.62 -19.92
C LEU A 84 30.53 39.22 -19.01
N LEU A 85 31.40 38.38 -18.47
CA LEU A 85 32.55 38.83 -17.66
C LEU A 85 33.47 39.74 -18.47
N SER A 86 33.83 39.35 -19.73
CA SER A 86 34.64 40.15 -20.62
C SER A 86 34.02 41.51 -20.87
N ALA A 87 32.74 41.58 -21.20
CA ALA A 87 31.99 42.81 -21.38
C ALA A 87 32.07 43.74 -20.17
N TYR A 88 31.95 43.21 -18.97
CA TYR A 88 32.12 44.01 -17.73
C TYR A 88 33.52 44.53 -17.56
N LEU A 89 34.54 43.70 -17.83
CA LEU A 89 35.95 44.10 -17.75
C LEU A 89 36.27 45.25 -18.77
N ASP A 90 35.71 45.19 -19.96
CA ASP A 90 35.88 46.22 -20.98
C ASP A 90 35.26 47.55 -20.51
N VAL A 91 34.11 47.52 -19.87
CA VAL A 91 33.49 48.74 -19.26
C VAL A 91 34.39 49.26 -18.15
N PHE A 92 34.95 48.44 -17.28
CA PHE A 92 35.90 48.89 -16.26
C PHE A 92 37.17 49.47 -16.87
N HIS A 93 37.69 48.92 -17.97
CA HIS A 93 38.81 49.48 -18.71
C HIS A 93 38.51 50.86 -19.31
N MET A 94 37.32 51.02 -19.93
CA MET A 94 36.89 52.30 -20.48
C MET A 94 36.72 53.36 -19.37
N LEU A 95 36.10 53.03 -18.22
CA LEU A 95 35.95 53.94 -17.09
C LEU A 95 37.27 54.38 -16.50
N ARG A 96 38.25 53.53 -16.46
CA ARG A 96 39.58 53.80 -15.92
C ARG A 96 40.39 54.82 -16.76
N HIS A 97 40.09 54.89 -18.05
CA HIS A 97 40.72 55.87 -18.97
C HIS A 97 40.02 57.20 -19.02
N LYS A 98 38.92 57.40 -18.25
CA LYS A 98 38.26 58.69 -18.12
C LYS A 98 38.94 59.49 -17.00
N ASP A 99 39.49 60.66 -17.34
CA ASP A 99 40.24 61.52 -16.40
C ASP A 99 39.45 61.97 -15.16
N GLU A 100 38.17 61.91 -15.25
CA GLU A 100 37.26 62.34 -14.13
C GLU A 100 36.99 61.21 -13.08
N ILE A 101 37.33 59.94 -13.39
CA ILE A 101 37.00 58.79 -12.53
C ILE A 101 38.27 58.06 -12.09
N ARG A 102 38.59 58.12 -10.80
CA ARG A 102 39.66 57.31 -10.25
C ARG A 102 39.19 55.90 -9.94
N CYS A 103 39.29 55.00 -10.90
CA CYS A 103 38.97 53.58 -10.76
C CYS A 103 40.21 52.73 -10.43
N ARG A 104 40.13 51.91 -9.38
CA ARG A 104 41.10 50.81 -9.15
C ARG A 104 40.71 49.61 -10.01
N LYS A 105 41.63 48.67 -10.18
CA LYS A 105 41.28 47.38 -10.81
C LYS A 105 40.20 46.69 -9.97
N PRO A 106 39.13 46.16 -10.58
CA PRO A 106 38.13 45.43 -9.85
C PRO A 106 38.70 44.19 -9.18
N SER A 107 38.32 43.98 -7.93
CA SER A 107 38.60 42.73 -7.21
C SER A 107 37.50 41.72 -7.54
N VAL A 108 37.75 40.42 -7.23
CA VAL A 108 36.74 39.38 -7.39
C VAL A 108 35.45 39.72 -6.61
N SER A 109 35.60 40.31 -5.43
CA SER A 109 34.44 40.77 -4.63
C SER A 109 33.62 41.84 -5.31
N ASP A 110 34.27 42.80 -6.03
CA ASP A 110 33.59 43.84 -6.76
C ASP A 110 32.83 43.27 -7.96
N LEU A 111 33.38 42.27 -8.63
CA LEU A 111 32.74 41.54 -9.73
C LEU A 111 31.51 40.74 -9.25
N LEU A 112 31.57 40.10 -8.08
CA LEU A 112 30.45 39.33 -7.53
C LEU A 112 29.26 40.22 -7.10
N LEU A 113 29.48 41.54 -6.94
CA LEU A 113 28.43 42.52 -6.58
C LEU A 113 27.75 43.15 -7.81
N LEU A 114 28.12 42.73 -9.01
CA LEU A 114 27.50 43.23 -10.24
C LEU A 114 26.03 42.82 -10.32
N PRO A 115 25.16 43.69 -10.93
CA PRO A 115 23.70 43.46 -10.92
C PRO A 115 23.28 42.23 -11.71
N THR A 116 24.06 41.81 -12.71
CA THR A 116 23.80 40.61 -13.51
C THR A 116 24.85 39.55 -13.15
N PRO A 117 24.44 38.41 -12.58
CA PRO A 117 25.39 37.38 -12.22
C PRO A 117 25.99 36.71 -13.48
N PHE A 118 27.31 36.59 -13.50
CA PHE A 118 28.09 35.91 -14.55
C PHE A 118 28.51 34.50 -14.12
N LEU A 119 28.11 34.07 -12.91
CA LEU A 119 28.23 32.72 -12.41
C LEU A 119 26.87 32.04 -12.46
N HIS A 120 26.77 30.97 -13.20
CA HIS A 120 25.58 30.14 -13.26
C HIS A 120 25.79 28.86 -12.44
N VAL A 121 24.91 28.64 -11.47
CA VAL A 121 24.91 27.41 -10.69
C VAL A 121 23.86 26.49 -11.29
N ALA A 122 24.30 25.43 -11.93
CA ALA A 122 23.43 24.37 -12.42
C ALA A 122 23.49 23.19 -11.46
N ILE A 123 22.34 22.79 -10.95
CA ILE A 123 22.19 21.54 -10.21
C ILE A 123 21.72 20.50 -11.24
N GLU A 124 22.57 19.49 -11.52
CA GLU A 124 22.12 18.39 -12.35
C GLU A 124 20.96 17.66 -11.65
N SER A 125 19.75 17.89 -12.11
CA SER A 125 18.58 17.13 -11.71
C SER A 125 18.64 15.73 -12.35
N ILE A 126 18.03 14.76 -11.70
CA ILE A 126 17.79 13.44 -12.29
C ILE A 126 16.88 13.60 -13.52
N THR A 127 17.16 12.85 -14.58
CA THR A 127 16.28 12.85 -15.75
C THR A 127 14.99 12.10 -15.45
N ASP A 128 13.87 12.50 -16.09
CA ASP A 128 12.58 11.83 -15.92
C ASP A 128 12.65 10.33 -16.21
N GLU A 129 13.43 9.93 -17.22
CA GLU A 129 13.59 8.52 -17.58
C GLU A 129 14.30 7.70 -16.48
N GLU A 130 15.38 8.26 -15.91
CA GLU A 130 16.09 7.64 -14.78
C GLU A 130 15.17 7.55 -13.55
N LEU A 131 14.41 8.61 -13.27
CA LEU A 131 13.47 8.67 -12.15
C LEU A 131 12.35 7.62 -12.30
N ILE A 132 11.79 7.48 -13.50
CA ILE A 132 10.78 6.44 -13.83
C ILE A 132 11.38 5.05 -13.63
N SER A 133 12.61 4.81 -14.12
CA SER A 133 13.27 3.53 -13.96
C SER A 133 13.48 3.15 -12.50
N LEU A 134 13.95 4.09 -11.68
CA LEU A 134 14.13 3.90 -10.23
C LEU A 134 12.81 3.68 -9.52
N ALA A 135 11.78 4.47 -9.85
CA ALA A 135 10.45 4.32 -9.27
C ALA A 135 9.85 2.94 -9.56
N ARG A 136 9.97 2.47 -10.81
CA ARG A 136 9.52 1.11 -11.18
C ARG A 136 10.22 0.01 -10.37
N LYS A 137 11.53 0.12 -10.17
CA LYS A 137 12.30 -0.83 -9.35
C LYS A 137 11.86 -0.81 -7.88
N ALA A 138 11.73 0.39 -7.29
CA ALA A 138 11.28 0.54 -5.92
C ALA A 138 9.85 0.00 -5.71
N VAL A 139 8.93 0.33 -6.61
CA VAL A 139 7.54 -0.15 -6.59
C VAL A 139 7.48 -1.67 -6.77
N SER A 140 8.27 -2.24 -7.67
CA SER A 140 8.34 -3.70 -7.86
C SER A 140 8.81 -4.42 -6.60
N ALA A 141 9.84 -3.89 -5.93
CA ALA A 141 10.32 -4.43 -4.65
C ALA A 141 9.25 -4.32 -3.55
N ALA A 142 8.56 -3.18 -3.45
CA ALA A 142 7.47 -2.98 -2.50
C ALA A 142 6.29 -3.94 -2.76
N LEU A 143 5.90 -4.15 -4.03
CA LEU A 143 4.84 -5.09 -4.42
C LEU A 143 5.20 -6.54 -4.07
N ALA A 144 6.46 -6.93 -4.21
CA ALA A 144 6.92 -8.25 -3.76
C ALA A 144 6.70 -8.42 -2.24
N GLY A 145 7.04 -7.40 -1.44
CA GLY A 145 6.78 -7.37 0.00
C GLY A 145 5.29 -7.47 0.35
N VAL A 146 4.45 -6.69 -0.33
CA VAL A 146 2.98 -6.76 -0.19
C VAL A 146 2.46 -8.17 -0.48
N ASN A 147 2.89 -8.77 -1.59
CA ASN A 147 2.44 -10.10 -2.01
C ASN A 147 2.86 -11.18 -1.02
N GLU A 148 4.07 -11.10 -0.48
CA GLU A 148 4.54 -12.03 0.54
C GLU A 148 3.74 -11.90 1.84
N MET A 149 3.51 -10.68 2.32
CA MET A 149 2.68 -10.44 3.50
C MET A 149 1.26 -11.00 3.31
N ARG A 150 0.63 -10.71 2.16
CA ARG A 150 -0.72 -11.21 1.80
C ARG A 150 -0.77 -12.74 1.74
N ARG A 151 0.29 -13.38 1.27
CA ARG A 151 0.40 -14.85 1.24
C ARG A 151 0.43 -15.41 2.66
N ARG A 152 1.31 -14.90 3.53
CA ARG A 152 1.45 -15.36 4.92
C ARG A 152 0.18 -15.18 5.73
N GLU A 153 -0.45 -14.02 5.61
CA GLU A 153 -1.72 -13.74 6.29
C GLU A 153 -2.84 -14.65 5.75
N GLY A 154 -2.89 -14.86 4.43
CA GLY A 154 -3.84 -15.77 3.81
C GLY A 154 -3.68 -17.22 4.27
N GLU A 155 -2.46 -17.70 4.50
CA GLU A 155 -2.17 -19.02 5.05
C GLU A 155 -2.65 -19.14 6.51
N ASN A 156 -2.38 -18.12 7.33
CA ASN A 156 -2.84 -18.08 8.72
C ASN A 156 -4.37 -18.10 8.82
N LEU A 157 -5.05 -17.29 8.00
CA LEU A 157 -6.51 -17.27 7.93
C LEU A 157 -7.10 -18.62 7.46
N ALA A 158 -6.47 -19.25 6.48
CA ALA A 158 -6.89 -20.59 6.02
C ALA A 158 -6.75 -21.63 7.14
N ALA A 159 -5.67 -21.60 7.90
CA ALA A 159 -5.46 -22.50 9.02
C ALA A 159 -6.49 -22.29 10.15
N ASP A 160 -6.81 -21.04 10.48
CA ASP A 160 -7.84 -20.72 11.49
C ASP A 160 -9.24 -21.18 11.02
N LEU A 161 -9.60 -20.91 9.78
CA LEU A 161 -10.87 -21.35 9.20
C LEU A 161 -11.01 -22.87 9.21
N ASN A 162 -9.96 -23.62 8.85
CA ASN A 162 -9.99 -25.06 8.89
C ASN A 162 -10.21 -25.60 10.31
N LYS A 163 -9.52 -25.04 11.32
CA LYS A 163 -9.75 -25.39 12.73
C LYS A 163 -11.20 -25.18 13.16
N ARG A 164 -11.81 -24.06 12.74
CA ARG A 164 -13.22 -23.77 13.06
C ARG A 164 -14.18 -24.72 12.36
N ILE A 165 -13.88 -25.09 11.11
CA ILE A 165 -14.66 -26.09 10.36
C ILE A 165 -14.58 -27.45 11.05
N ASP A 166 -13.42 -27.90 11.50
CA ASP A 166 -13.25 -29.16 12.18
C ASP A 166 -14.00 -29.17 13.53
N LEU A 167 -13.94 -28.08 14.28
CA LEU A 167 -14.74 -27.93 15.49
C LEU A 167 -16.26 -28.02 15.21
N LEU A 168 -16.73 -27.39 14.14
CA LEU A 168 -18.14 -27.49 13.73
C LEU A 168 -18.53 -28.92 13.36
N ARG A 169 -17.67 -29.64 12.63
CA ARG A 169 -17.87 -31.06 12.30
C ARG A 169 -17.98 -31.93 13.55
N GLU A 170 -17.09 -31.73 14.51
CA GLU A 170 -17.13 -32.42 15.81
C GLU A 170 -18.47 -32.22 16.55
N LYS A 171 -18.90 -30.94 16.64
CA LYS A 171 -20.17 -30.59 17.27
C LYS A 171 -21.37 -31.22 16.54
N LEU A 172 -21.33 -31.24 15.22
CA LEU A 172 -22.38 -31.85 14.41
C LEU A 172 -22.45 -33.39 14.61
N LEU A 173 -21.30 -34.05 14.68
CA LEU A 173 -21.24 -35.49 15.01
C LEU A 173 -21.80 -35.75 16.42
N TYR A 174 -21.43 -34.93 17.39
CA TYR A 174 -21.98 -35.02 18.75
C TYR A 174 -23.51 -34.85 18.75
N LEU A 175 -24.07 -33.86 18.06
CA LEU A 175 -25.53 -33.68 17.97
C LEU A 175 -26.20 -34.89 17.30
N LYS A 176 -25.63 -35.42 16.21
CA LYS A 176 -26.15 -36.64 15.55
C LYS A 176 -26.17 -37.82 16.51
N SER A 177 -25.12 -38.03 17.32
CA SER A 177 -25.07 -39.12 18.30
C SER A 177 -26.13 -39.00 19.40
N LYS A 178 -26.65 -37.79 19.67
CA LYS A 178 -27.68 -37.53 20.66
C LYS A 178 -29.10 -37.56 20.11
N GLN A 179 -29.26 -37.57 18.78
CA GLN A 179 -30.58 -37.52 18.13
C GLN A 179 -31.54 -38.63 18.65
N ASN A 180 -31.09 -39.87 18.67
CA ASN A 180 -31.90 -40.99 19.12
C ASN A 180 -32.28 -40.89 20.61
N ILE A 181 -31.37 -40.42 21.45
CA ILE A 181 -31.59 -40.23 22.88
C ILE A 181 -32.64 -39.15 23.12
N ILE A 182 -32.64 -38.08 22.33
CA ILE A 182 -33.61 -37.00 22.43
C ILE A 182 -35.02 -37.47 22.06
N VAL A 183 -35.14 -38.27 20.98
CA VAL A 183 -36.39 -38.86 20.54
C VAL A 183 -36.94 -39.80 21.59
N GLU A 184 -36.13 -40.71 22.15
CA GLU A 184 -36.52 -41.62 23.23
C GLU A 184 -36.97 -40.87 24.48
N ASP A 185 -36.26 -39.83 24.89
CA ASP A 185 -36.60 -39.03 26.06
C ASP A 185 -37.92 -38.22 25.85
N TYR A 186 -38.10 -37.73 24.63
CA TYR A 186 -39.36 -37.08 24.26
C TYR A 186 -40.52 -38.05 24.28
N GLU A 187 -40.38 -39.23 23.73
CA GLU A 187 -41.41 -40.29 23.79
C GLU A 187 -41.77 -40.66 25.23
N LYS A 188 -40.77 -40.86 26.10
CA LYS A 188 -41.00 -41.16 27.53
C LYS A 188 -41.77 -40.03 28.24
N ARG A 189 -41.40 -38.75 27.97
CA ARG A 189 -42.08 -37.61 28.58
C ARG A 189 -43.50 -37.45 28.04
N LEU A 190 -43.73 -37.66 26.77
CA LEU A 190 -45.05 -37.60 26.16
C LEU A 190 -45.94 -38.72 26.70
N ARG A 191 -45.44 -39.95 26.75
CA ARG A 191 -46.13 -41.11 27.34
C ARG A 191 -46.53 -40.83 28.79
N SER A 192 -45.63 -40.30 29.62
CA SER A 192 -45.90 -39.96 31.02
C SER A 192 -46.97 -38.87 31.19
N ARG A 193 -46.97 -37.86 30.30
CA ARG A 193 -48.01 -36.84 30.30
C ARG A 193 -49.37 -37.38 29.90
N MET A 194 -49.41 -38.22 28.87
CA MET A 194 -50.66 -38.82 28.41
C MET A 194 -51.26 -39.77 29.46
N ILE A 195 -50.49 -40.58 30.16
CA ILE A 195 -50.97 -41.42 31.28
C ILE A 195 -51.61 -40.55 32.34
N LYS A 196 -50.97 -39.47 32.79
CA LYS A 196 -51.55 -38.54 33.78
C LYS A 196 -52.90 -37.92 33.36
N LEU A 197 -52.98 -37.53 32.08
CA LEU A 197 -54.23 -36.92 31.55
C LEU A 197 -55.35 -37.96 31.38
N LEU A 198 -55.02 -39.21 31.15
CA LEU A 198 -56.00 -40.31 31.03
C LEU A 198 -56.53 -40.81 32.39
N GLU A 199 -55.64 -40.83 33.40
CA GLU A 199 -56.05 -41.09 34.76
C GLU A 199 -57.10 -40.08 35.25
N ASP A 200 -56.99 -38.79 34.80
CA ASP A 200 -57.91 -37.74 35.14
C ASP A 200 -59.21 -37.74 34.28
N SER A 201 -59.21 -38.35 33.07
CA SER A 201 -60.30 -38.22 32.10
C SER A 201 -61.10 -39.50 31.77
N GLY A 202 -60.68 -40.69 32.26
CA GLY A 202 -61.40 -41.94 32.06
C GLY A 202 -61.49 -42.50 30.64
N ASN A 203 -60.72 -41.99 29.71
CA ASN A 203 -60.73 -42.34 28.26
C ASN A 203 -59.66 -43.39 27.89
N ALA A 204 -59.96 -44.20 26.85
CA ALA A 204 -59.05 -45.26 26.35
C ALA A 204 -57.79 -44.69 25.67
N TRP A 205 -56.68 -45.37 25.89
CA TRP A 205 -55.37 -45.10 25.34
C TRP A 205 -55.31 -45.39 23.83
N ASP A 206 -54.81 -44.47 23.01
CA ASP A 206 -54.50 -44.66 21.58
C ASP A 206 -52.96 -44.59 21.33
N GLU A 207 -52.32 -45.73 21.24
CA GLU A 207 -50.89 -45.89 21.04
C GLU A 207 -50.45 -45.40 19.62
N THR A 208 -51.37 -45.53 18.64
CA THR A 208 -51.10 -45.12 17.24
C THR A 208 -50.92 -43.58 17.12
N ARG A 209 -51.69 -42.85 17.90
CA ARG A 209 -51.61 -41.38 17.97
C ARG A 209 -50.34 -40.88 18.63
N LEU A 210 -49.85 -41.58 19.66
CA LEU A 210 -48.55 -41.31 20.30
C LEU A 210 -47.40 -41.49 19.31
N LEU A 211 -47.37 -42.65 18.56
CA LEU A 211 -46.35 -42.94 17.59
C LEU A 211 -46.33 -41.92 16.44
N GLN A 212 -47.49 -41.44 16.01
CA GLN A 212 -47.57 -40.37 14.98
C GLN A 212 -46.96 -39.06 15.47
N GLU A 213 -47.21 -38.65 16.70
CA GLU A 213 -46.69 -37.41 17.30
C GLU A 213 -45.16 -37.49 17.47
N VAL A 214 -44.64 -38.65 17.92
CA VAL A 214 -43.17 -38.89 18.04
C VAL A 214 -42.50 -38.92 16.68
N ALA A 215 -43.14 -39.41 15.63
CA ALA A 215 -42.59 -39.45 14.28
C ALA A 215 -42.44 -38.08 13.61
N VAL A 216 -43.19 -37.08 14.06
CA VAL A 216 -43.16 -35.67 13.56
C VAL A 216 -42.03 -34.87 14.25
N TYR A 217 -41.59 -35.28 15.43
CA TYR A 217 -40.52 -34.59 16.18
C TYR A 217 -39.14 -35.03 15.76
#